data_63df4fa9098ac64a4ac5fe1126bacaa2
#
_entry.id   63df4fa9098ac64a4ac5fe1126bacaa2
#
_cell.length_a   1.000
_cell.length_b   1.000
_cell.length_c   1.000
_cell.angle_alpha   90.00
_cell.angle_beta   90.00
_cell.angle_gamma   90.00
#
_symmetry.space_group_name_H-M   'P 1'
#
loop_
_entity.id
_entity.type
_entity.pdbx_description
1 polymer ?
#
loop_
_entity_poly.entity_id
_entity_poly.type
_entity_poly.pdbx_seq_one_letter_code
_entity_poly.pdbx_strand_id
1 'polypeptide(L)'
;MRALAALLLLTSVAEAEPVTLRMAAIAPDGTEWARSIKAFARDVESVSKGELKVKWYLGGIAGDEMVALERVKHGQLDGQAGASFCQRLAPSLRAARLGGLYQTREEVIYVMGRLKPVLDEEFRKSGFFNLGQAVFGADVLFSRQPIRTMEELRATRLWVWSLDPIWQQMAQEMGFHTIISSIEEHSPLWRKKSYDAFFTVPSVALAYQWSTETAYYSDFPATMLPACLVVSNAAFDPLPTELKQILQASAAKFMNRFNEISTQLDEALVNGLFEKQGLKRASVPPELRAEFYAAAKRARDKLGAALIAPALLSSVEKMLGEFRQQRREATKR
;
A
#
# COMPACT_ATOMS: atom_id res chain seq x y z
N MET A 1 67.39 16.49 39.04
CA MET A 1 66.60 15.50 38.26
C MET A 1 65.14 15.95 38.34
N ARG A 2 64.62 16.53 37.25
CA ARG A 2 63.22 16.96 37.15
C ARG A 2 62.47 15.89 36.28
N ALA A 3 61.57 15.12 36.89
CA ALA A 3 60.75 14.18 36.19
C ALA A 3 59.55 14.95 35.59
N LEU A 4 59.48 14.97 34.25
CA LEU A 4 58.33 15.48 33.50
C LEU A 4 57.26 14.37 33.42
N ALA A 5 56.16 14.54 34.15
CA ALA A 5 55.01 13.66 34.05
C ALA A 5 54.20 14.09 32.80
N ALA A 6 54.21 13.27 31.75
CA ALA A 6 53.37 13.42 30.57
C ALA A 6 51.95 12.95 30.92
N LEU A 7 50.99 13.90 31.01
CA LEU A 7 49.55 13.63 31.19
C LEU A 7 48.95 13.24 29.84
N LEU A 8 48.75 11.97 29.59
CA LEU A 8 48.00 11.46 28.44
C LEU A 8 46.50 11.76 28.65
N LEU A 9 46.02 12.81 28.00
CA LEU A 9 44.58 13.07 27.85
C LEU A 9 43.97 12.00 26.92
N LEU A 10 43.40 10.95 27.52
CA LEU A 10 42.51 10.05 26.82
C LEU A 10 41.20 10.82 26.49
N THR A 11 41.10 11.35 25.28
CA THR A 11 39.84 11.83 24.76
C THR A 11 38.97 10.61 24.47
N SER A 12 38.08 10.29 25.43
CA SER A 12 36.98 9.35 25.14
C SER A 12 36.10 10.00 24.07
N VAL A 13 36.14 9.48 22.86
CA VAL A 13 35.13 9.77 21.85
C VAL A 13 33.83 9.17 22.42
N ALA A 14 32.97 10.02 22.93
CA ALA A 14 31.62 9.62 23.30
C ALA A 14 30.94 9.16 21.99
N GLU A 15 30.81 7.86 21.81
CA GLU A 15 30.00 7.29 20.75
C GLU A 15 28.56 7.73 21.02
N ALA A 16 27.98 8.54 20.12
CA ALA A 16 26.62 9.01 20.29
C ALA A 16 25.67 7.79 20.28
N GLU A 17 24.72 7.75 21.21
CA GLU A 17 23.75 6.66 21.25
C GLU A 17 22.99 6.56 19.90
N PRO A 18 22.81 5.35 19.36
CA PRO A 18 22.12 5.16 18.09
C PRO A 18 20.70 5.72 18.13
N VAL A 19 20.31 6.46 17.10
CA VAL A 19 18.93 6.88 16.94
C VAL A 19 18.09 5.70 16.50
N THR A 20 16.98 5.42 17.19
CA THR A 20 16.08 4.33 16.85
C THR A 20 14.71 4.86 16.43
N LEU A 21 14.32 4.65 15.17
CA LEU A 21 12.96 4.92 14.66
C LEU A 21 12.05 3.72 14.95
N ARG A 22 10.98 3.95 15.70
CA ARG A 22 9.95 2.96 16.05
C ARG A 22 8.85 3.02 14.99
N MET A 23 8.70 1.99 14.19
CA MET A 23 7.80 1.97 13.05
C MET A 23 6.78 0.84 13.12
N ALA A 24 5.57 1.08 12.64
CA ALA A 24 4.50 0.09 12.61
C ALA A 24 4.13 -0.34 11.18
N ALA A 25 3.69 -1.59 11.04
CA ALA A 25 3.00 -2.10 9.86
C ALA A 25 2.10 -3.28 10.23
N ILE A 26 0.96 -3.41 9.56
CA ILE A 26 0.03 -4.53 9.78
C ILE A 26 0.48 -5.83 9.07
N ALA A 27 1.64 -5.81 8.41
CA ALA A 27 2.22 -6.98 7.74
C ALA A 27 2.35 -8.18 8.70
N PRO A 28 1.68 -9.31 8.44
CA PRO A 28 1.86 -10.50 9.27
C PRO A 28 3.31 -10.99 9.20
N ASP A 29 3.89 -11.37 10.34
CA ASP A 29 5.27 -11.87 10.37
C ASP A 29 5.40 -13.17 9.56
N GLY A 30 6.58 -13.40 8.97
CA GLY A 30 6.82 -14.53 8.08
C GLY A 30 6.38 -14.32 6.62
N THR A 31 5.62 -13.27 6.30
CA THR A 31 5.23 -12.93 4.93
C THR A 31 6.38 -12.27 4.14
N GLU A 32 6.27 -12.26 2.81
CA GLU A 32 7.23 -11.55 1.95
C GLU A 32 7.26 -10.05 2.24
N TRP A 33 6.10 -9.49 2.53
CA TRP A 33 5.97 -8.10 2.95
C TRP A 33 6.77 -7.82 4.23
N ALA A 34 6.61 -8.64 5.29
CA ALA A 34 7.37 -8.50 6.52
C ALA A 34 8.88 -8.69 6.30
N ARG A 35 9.28 -9.65 5.43
CA ARG A 35 10.70 -9.84 5.07
C ARG A 35 11.30 -8.62 4.39
N SER A 36 10.56 -7.99 3.47
CA SER A 36 10.99 -6.77 2.78
C SER A 36 11.16 -5.59 3.75
N ILE A 37 10.22 -5.41 4.68
CA ILE A 37 10.29 -4.39 5.75
C ILE A 37 11.52 -4.62 6.65
N LYS A 38 11.76 -5.86 7.07
CA LYS A 38 12.95 -6.22 7.88
C LYS A 38 14.25 -6.01 7.10
N ALA A 39 14.25 -6.22 5.78
CA ALA A 39 15.41 -5.95 4.94
C ALA A 39 15.72 -4.45 4.85
N PHE A 40 14.71 -3.59 4.76
CA PHE A 40 14.87 -2.14 4.84
C PHE A 40 15.54 -1.72 6.16
N ALA A 41 15.10 -2.25 7.31
CA ALA A 41 15.70 -1.94 8.60
C ALA A 41 17.17 -2.33 8.66
N ARG A 42 17.52 -3.52 8.15
CA ARG A 42 18.93 -3.96 8.07
C ARG A 42 19.79 -3.09 7.13
N ASP A 43 19.23 -2.65 6.00
CA ASP A 43 19.93 -1.77 5.06
C ASP A 43 20.26 -0.42 5.73
N VAL A 44 19.28 0.20 6.41
CA VAL A 44 19.46 1.44 7.16
C VAL A 44 20.56 1.29 8.23
N GLU A 45 20.49 0.25 9.07
CA GLU A 45 21.46 0.00 10.13
C GLU A 45 22.87 -0.24 9.57
N SER A 46 22.99 -1.04 8.50
CA SER A 46 24.25 -1.37 7.86
C SER A 46 24.92 -0.13 7.23
N VAL A 47 24.13 0.66 6.46
CA VAL A 47 24.67 1.84 5.74
C VAL A 47 25.01 2.96 6.73
N SER A 48 24.26 3.12 7.81
CA SER A 48 24.53 4.09 8.86
C SER A 48 25.58 3.60 9.88
N LYS A 49 26.19 2.42 9.68
CA LYS A 49 27.14 1.81 10.61
C LYS A 49 26.60 1.69 12.05
N GLY A 50 25.27 1.50 12.15
CA GLY A 50 24.59 1.36 13.43
C GLY A 50 24.13 2.67 14.08
N GLU A 51 24.43 3.83 13.52
CA GLU A 51 24.01 5.14 14.06
C GLU A 51 22.50 5.37 13.94
N LEU A 52 21.84 4.77 12.92
CA LEU A 52 20.38 4.79 12.73
C LEU A 52 19.83 3.38 12.69
N LYS A 53 18.86 3.09 13.53
CA LYS A 53 18.14 1.82 13.60
C LYS A 53 16.66 2.01 13.31
N VAL A 54 16.04 0.99 12.72
CA VAL A 54 14.59 0.95 12.51
C VAL A 54 14.02 -0.27 13.22
N LYS A 55 13.21 -0.04 14.26
CA LYS A 55 12.52 -1.09 15.01
C LYS A 55 11.08 -1.20 14.53
N TRP A 56 10.70 -2.35 13.96
CA TRP A 56 9.37 -2.60 13.45
C TRP A 56 8.46 -3.30 14.46
N TYR A 57 7.22 -2.82 14.54
CA TYR A 57 6.09 -3.44 15.23
C TYR A 57 5.14 -3.98 14.14
N LEU A 58 5.26 -5.29 13.84
CA LEU A 58 4.57 -5.96 12.73
C LEU A 58 3.29 -6.68 13.20
N GLY A 59 2.44 -7.12 12.24
CA GLY A 59 1.28 -7.96 12.50
C GLY A 59 0.19 -7.31 13.34
N GLY A 60 0.09 -5.98 13.33
CA GLY A 60 -0.96 -5.28 14.07
C GLY A 60 -0.73 -5.15 15.57
N ILE A 61 0.45 -5.52 16.13
CA ILE A 61 0.74 -5.36 17.56
C ILE A 61 0.73 -3.90 18.04
N ALA A 62 0.88 -2.96 17.12
CA ALA A 62 0.70 -1.53 17.37
C ALA A 62 -0.75 -1.04 17.17
N GLY A 63 -1.71 -1.94 16.93
CA GLY A 63 -3.06 -1.67 16.46
C GLY A 63 -3.20 -1.70 14.96
N ASP A 64 -4.40 -1.42 14.44
CA ASP A 64 -4.63 -1.21 13.02
C ASP A 64 -3.91 0.04 12.50
N GLU A 65 -4.02 0.31 11.20
CA GLU A 65 -3.31 1.45 10.58
C GLU A 65 -3.72 2.81 11.17
N MET A 66 -4.95 2.97 11.64
CA MET A 66 -5.40 4.23 12.21
C MET A 66 -4.99 4.39 13.67
N VAL A 67 -5.03 3.30 14.45
CA VAL A 67 -4.52 3.28 15.82
C VAL A 67 -3.02 3.55 15.84
N ALA A 68 -2.26 2.90 14.93
CA ALA A 68 -0.84 3.14 14.78
C ALA A 68 -0.53 4.59 14.36
N LEU A 69 -1.34 5.18 13.46
CA LEU A 69 -1.19 6.58 13.06
C LEU A 69 -1.35 7.53 14.25
N GLU A 70 -2.35 7.32 15.10
CA GLU A 70 -2.53 8.15 16.31
C GLU A 70 -1.35 7.98 17.26
N ARG A 71 -0.79 6.76 17.43
CA ARG A 71 0.43 6.55 18.21
C ARG A 71 1.62 7.31 17.67
N VAL A 72 1.76 7.43 16.33
CA VAL A 72 2.82 8.26 15.72
C VAL A 72 2.59 9.74 16.04
N LYS A 73 1.36 10.25 15.91
CA LYS A 73 1.03 11.64 16.24
C LYS A 73 1.31 12.00 17.70
N HIS A 74 1.17 11.04 18.61
CA HIS A 74 1.47 11.20 20.04
C HIS A 74 2.93 10.85 20.43
N GLY A 75 3.82 10.62 19.46
CA GLY A 75 5.23 10.32 19.70
C GLY A 75 5.52 8.95 20.35
N GLN A 76 4.54 8.06 20.42
CA GLN A 76 4.73 6.68 20.88
C GLN A 76 5.42 5.81 19.80
N LEU A 77 5.21 6.16 18.54
CA LEU A 77 5.89 5.63 17.36
C LEU A 77 6.46 6.82 16.58
N ASP A 78 7.37 6.52 15.64
CA ASP A 78 8.06 7.52 14.84
C ASP A 78 7.62 7.49 13.38
N GLY A 79 7.03 6.36 12.92
CA GLY A 79 6.54 6.24 11.56
C GLY A 79 5.74 4.96 11.31
N GLN A 80 5.32 4.79 10.06
CA GLN A 80 4.43 3.70 9.65
C GLN A 80 4.55 3.37 8.16
N ALA A 81 4.33 2.09 7.82
CA ALA A 81 4.11 1.63 6.45
C ALA A 81 2.72 0.98 6.33
N GLY A 82 1.99 1.28 5.24
CA GLY A 82 0.67 0.71 4.98
C GLY A 82 -0.03 1.37 3.80
N ALA A 83 -1.35 1.25 3.73
CA ALA A 83 -2.15 1.69 2.59
C ALA A 83 -3.23 2.73 2.95
N SER A 84 -4.08 2.43 3.92
CA SER A 84 -5.29 3.20 4.19
C SER A 84 -5.00 4.60 4.76
N PHE A 85 -4.11 4.70 5.74
CA PHE A 85 -3.78 5.97 6.38
C PHE A 85 -3.08 6.95 5.41
N CYS A 86 -2.39 6.45 4.39
CA CYS A 86 -1.69 7.25 3.39
C CYS A 86 -2.62 8.26 2.69
N GLN A 87 -3.82 7.81 2.34
CA GLN A 87 -4.84 8.63 1.67
C GLN A 87 -5.46 9.70 2.59
N ARG A 88 -5.28 9.57 3.91
CA ARG A 88 -5.69 10.60 4.89
C ARG A 88 -4.62 11.66 5.05
N LEU A 89 -3.35 11.27 5.01
CA LEU A 89 -2.21 12.19 5.10
C LEU A 89 -1.99 12.96 3.80
N ALA A 90 -2.14 12.28 2.66
CA ALA A 90 -1.99 12.85 1.32
C ALA A 90 -3.26 12.55 0.49
N PRO A 91 -4.28 13.43 0.50
CA PRO A 91 -5.54 13.22 -0.19
C PRO A 91 -5.39 12.99 -1.70
N SER A 92 -4.37 13.55 -2.34
CA SER A 92 -4.10 13.32 -3.76
C SER A 92 -3.75 11.86 -4.07
N LEU A 93 -3.30 11.08 -3.09
CA LEU A 93 -3.06 9.64 -3.25
C LEU A 93 -4.35 8.84 -3.51
N ARG A 94 -5.53 9.39 -3.17
CA ARG A 94 -6.84 8.80 -3.50
C ARG A 94 -6.99 8.56 -5.00
N ALA A 95 -6.34 9.37 -5.85
CA ALA A 95 -6.32 9.17 -7.28
C ALA A 95 -5.88 7.76 -7.68
N ALA A 96 -4.90 7.19 -6.98
CA ALA A 96 -4.39 5.86 -7.24
C ALA A 96 -5.37 4.72 -6.83
N ARG A 97 -6.37 5.02 -5.98
CA ARG A 97 -7.38 4.06 -5.48
C ARG A 97 -8.67 4.04 -6.31
N LEU A 98 -8.83 4.92 -7.29
CA LEU A 98 -10.07 5.03 -8.07
C LEU A 98 -10.28 3.79 -8.94
N GLY A 99 -11.34 3.03 -8.66
CA GLY A 99 -11.69 1.81 -9.39
C GLY A 99 -11.91 2.07 -10.88
N GLY A 100 -11.43 1.16 -11.73
CA GLY A 100 -11.61 1.20 -13.16
C GLY A 100 -10.91 2.36 -13.89
N LEU A 101 -10.03 3.12 -13.22
CA LEU A 101 -9.28 4.22 -13.83
C LEU A 101 -7.98 3.70 -14.47
N TYR A 102 -7.29 2.80 -13.77
CA TYR A 102 -6.03 2.22 -14.18
C TYR A 102 -6.21 0.81 -14.74
N GLN A 103 -5.45 0.49 -15.77
CA GLN A 103 -5.42 -0.84 -16.40
C GLN A 103 -4.22 -1.65 -15.93
N THR A 104 -3.13 -0.98 -15.58
CA THR A 104 -1.89 -1.63 -15.16
C THR A 104 -1.25 -0.93 -13.95
N ARG A 105 -0.38 -1.65 -13.24
CA ARG A 105 0.42 -1.13 -12.13
C ARG A 105 1.34 0.01 -12.57
N GLU A 106 1.92 -0.09 -13.76
CA GLU A 106 2.83 0.92 -14.31
C GLU A 106 2.12 2.27 -14.51
N GLU A 107 0.84 2.25 -14.88
CA GLU A 107 0.03 3.47 -14.97
C GLU A 107 -0.06 4.18 -13.63
N VAL A 108 -0.27 3.44 -12.54
CA VAL A 108 -0.33 4.00 -11.19
C VAL A 108 1.03 4.53 -10.75
N ILE A 109 2.09 3.75 -10.97
CA ILE A 109 3.47 4.17 -10.62
C ILE A 109 3.83 5.45 -11.38
N TYR A 110 3.49 5.55 -12.68
CA TYR A 110 3.72 6.74 -13.48
C TYR A 110 2.99 7.96 -12.93
N VAL A 111 1.70 7.82 -12.63
CA VAL A 111 0.89 8.92 -12.11
C VAL A 111 1.37 9.35 -10.72
N MET A 112 1.64 8.42 -9.81
CA MET A 112 2.17 8.74 -8.49
C MET A 112 3.54 9.42 -8.56
N GLY A 113 4.40 9.00 -9.48
CA GLY A 113 5.69 9.65 -9.74
C GLY A 113 5.52 11.11 -10.18
N ARG A 114 4.54 11.39 -11.05
CA ARG A 114 4.22 12.75 -11.50
C ARG A 114 3.57 13.60 -10.40
N LEU A 115 2.83 12.98 -9.49
CA LEU A 115 2.20 13.63 -8.35
C LEU A 115 3.14 13.78 -7.15
N LYS A 116 4.35 13.21 -7.20
CA LYS A 116 5.28 13.19 -6.06
C LYS A 116 5.44 14.55 -5.37
N PRO A 117 5.66 15.69 -6.06
CA PRO A 117 5.80 16.97 -5.39
C PRO A 117 4.55 17.37 -4.59
N VAL A 118 3.35 17.10 -5.12
CA VAL A 118 2.08 17.37 -4.43
C VAL A 118 1.91 16.44 -3.23
N LEU A 119 2.21 15.16 -3.40
CA LEU A 119 2.13 14.18 -2.31
C LEU A 119 3.11 14.52 -1.18
N ASP A 120 4.36 14.87 -1.50
CA ASP A 120 5.36 15.26 -0.51
C ASP A 120 4.91 16.49 0.31
N GLU A 121 4.28 17.48 -0.36
CA GLU A 121 3.75 18.67 0.32
C GLU A 121 2.56 18.31 1.22
N GLU A 122 1.63 17.48 0.77
CA GLU A 122 0.47 17.04 1.56
C GLU A 122 0.91 16.24 2.79
N PHE A 123 1.84 15.28 2.64
CA PHE A 123 2.41 14.55 3.78
C PHE A 123 3.08 15.51 4.76
N ARG A 124 3.88 16.45 4.26
CA ARG A 124 4.58 17.43 5.10
C ARG A 124 3.62 18.30 5.90
N LYS A 125 2.56 18.80 5.27
CA LYS A 125 1.49 19.57 5.92
C LYS A 125 0.74 18.75 6.98
N SER A 126 0.62 17.46 6.77
CA SER A 126 0.00 16.52 7.71
C SER A 126 0.92 16.10 8.87
N GLY A 127 2.13 16.64 8.95
CA GLY A 127 3.10 16.36 10.01
C GLY A 127 4.03 15.18 9.74
N PHE A 128 4.15 14.73 8.47
CA PHE A 128 4.93 13.55 8.10
C PHE A 128 5.91 13.84 6.97
N PHE A 129 7.06 13.20 7.05
CA PHE A 129 8.01 13.12 5.95
C PHE A 129 7.71 11.86 5.12
N ASN A 130 7.54 12.06 3.81
CA ASN A 130 7.28 11.00 2.86
C ASN A 130 8.58 10.31 2.44
N LEU A 131 8.79 9.08 2.88
CA LEU A 131 9.93 8.26 2.49
C LEU A 131 9.72 7.55 1.14
N GLY A 132 8.47 7.42 0.68
CA GLY A 132 8.14 6.88 -0.62
C GLY A 132 6.75 6.26 -0.72
N GLN A 133 6.32 6.03 -1.97
CA GLN A 133 5.08 5.34 -2.30
C GLN A 133 5.37 4.05 -3.05
N ALA A 134 4.48 3.07 -2.88
CA ALA A 134 4.46 1.82 -3.61
C ALA A 134 3.04 1.48 -4.07
N VAL A 135 2.92 0.48 -4.91
CA VAL A 135 1.64 -0.16 -5.26
C VAL A 135 1.70 -1.59 -4.78
N PHE A 136 0.84 -1.97 -3.84
CA PHE A 136 0.74 -3.38 -3.43
C PHE A 136 0.39 -4.27 -4.61
N GLY A 137 -0.63 -3.89 -5.37
CA GLY A 137 -1.09 -4.63 -6.54
C GLY A 137 -2.47 -4.20 -7.00
N ALA A 138 -3.01 -4.97 -7.95
CA ALA A 138 -4.40 -4.87 -8.33
C ALA A 138 -5.27 -5.75 -7.43
N ASP A 139 -6.38 -5.21 -6.96
CA ASP A 139 -7.40 -6.03 -6.33
C ASP A 139 -8.08 -6.92 -7.37
N VAL A 140 -8.13 -8.21 -7.10
CA VAL A 140 -8.88 -9.20 -7.87
C VAL A 140 -10.00 -9.78 -7.02
N LEU A 141 -11.02 -10.35 -7.67
CA LEU A 141 -12.16 -10.91 -6.98
C LEU A 141 -11.86 -12.31 -6.46
N PHE A 142 -12.13 -12.54 -5.17
CA PHE A 142 -12.17 -13.84 -4.52
C PHE A 142 -13.63 -14.15 -4.14
N SER A 143 -14.10 -15.39 -4.36
CA SER A 143 -15.50 -15.72 -4.13
C SER A 143 -15.75 -17.19 -3.80
N ARG A 144 -16.93 -17.48 -3.22
CA ARG A 144 -17.41 -18.85 -2.97
C ARG A 144 -17.89 -19.54 -4.23
N GLN A 145 -18.47 -18.77 -5.17
CA GLN A 145 -19.03 -19.25 -6.43
C GLN A 145 -18.46 -18.38 -7.57
N PRO A 146 -18.37 -18.92 -8.80
CA PRO A 146 -17.93 -18.13 -9.93
C PRO A 146 -18.96 -17.02 -10.23
N ILE A 147 -18.48 -15.81 -10.47
CA ILE A 147 -19.29 -14.64 -10.80
C ILE A 147 -18.97 -14.26 -12.25
N ARG A 148 -19.99 -14.19 -13.10
CA ARG A 148 -19.84 -14.02 -14.56
C ARG A 148 -20.58 -12.83 -15.13
N THR A 149 -21.50 -12.23 -14.35
CA THR A 149 -22.28 -11.07 -14.77
C THR A 149 -22.23 -9.98 -13.71
N MET A 150 -22.54 -8.76 -14.12
CA MET A 150 -22.63 -7.61 -13.21
C MET A 150 -23.83 -7.74 -12.27
N GLU A 151 -24.90 -8.40 -12.72
CA GLU A 151 -26.07 -8.71 -11.91
C GLU A 151 -25.71 -9.68 -10.77
N GLU A 152 -25.02 -10.78 -11.08
CA GLU A 152 -24.51 -11.72 -10.07
C GLU A 152 -23.58 -11.02 -9.07
N LEU A 153 -22.70 -10.14 -9.55
CA LEU A 153 -21.79 -9.40 -8.67
C LEU A 153 -22.57 -8.45 -7.73
N ARG A 154 -23.63 -7.79 -8.21
CA ARG A 154 -24.49 -6.94 -7.38
C ARG A 154 -25.33 -7.72 -6.38
N ALA A 155 -25.77 -8.90 -6.76
CA ALA A 155 -26.50 -9.80 -5.85
C ALA A 155 -25.61 -10.44 -4.79
N THR A 156 -24.29 -10.43 -4.98
CA THR A 156 -23.32 -11.02 -4.06
C THR A 156 -23.06 -10.09 -2.89
N ARG A 157 -23.04 -10.63 -1.66
CA ARG A 157 -22.60 -9.88 -0.48
C ARG A 157 -21.08 -9.75 -0.54
N LEU A 158 -20.64 -8.51 -0.65
CA LEU A 158 -19.22 -8.16 -0.88
C LEU A 158 -18.61 -7.60 0.40
N TRP A 159 -17.57 -8.25 0.93
CA TRP A 159 -16.78 -7.65 2.01
C TRP A 159 -15.95 -6.48 1.50
N VAL A 160 -15.93 -5.42 2.30
CA VAL A 160 -15.12 -4.22 2.07
C VAL A 160 -14.42 -3.80 3.35
N TRP A 161 -13.15 -3.51 3.26
CA TRP A 161 -12.36 -3.09 4.42
C TRP A 161 -12.85 -1.76 5.00
N SER A 162 -13.06 -1.74 6.32
CA SER A 162 -13.57 -0.56 7.05
C SER A 162 -12.66 0.68 6.95
N LEU A 163 -11.38 0.48 6.69
CA LEU A 163 -10.42 1.57 6.53
C LEU A 163 -10.22 2.03 5.08
N ASP A 164 -11.00 1.55 4.12
CA ASP A 164 -10.92 1.96 2.71
C ASP A 164 -12.16 2.77 2.26
N PRO A 165 -12.28 4.03 2.66
CA PRO A 165 -13.46 4.85 2.38
C PRO A 165 -13.68 5.12 0.88
N ILE A 166 -12.62 5.08 0.06
CA ILE A 166 -12.75 5.32 -1.39
C ILE A 166 -13.44 4.13 -2.04
N TRP A 167 -12.98 2.90 -1.75
CA TRP A 167 -13.61 1.73 -2.30
C TRP A 167 -15.02 1.49 -1.74
N GLN A 168 -15.26 1.81 -0.46
CA GLN A 168 -16.61 1.74 0.13
C GLN A 168 -17.60 2.61 -0.64
N GLN A 169 -17.30 3.89 -0.86
CA GLN A 169 -18.18 4.81 -1.58
C GLN A 169 -18.40 4.35 -3.03
N MET A 170 -17.32 3.95 -3.72
CA MET A 170 -17.43 3.46 -5.09
C MET A 170 -18.25 2.18 -5.19
N ALA A 171 -18.02 1.20 -4.33
CA ALA A 171 -18.75 -0.08 -4.32
C ALA A 171 -20.26 0.14 -4.07
N GLN A 172 -20.61 1.01 -3.12
CA GLN A 172 -22.00 1.39 -2.85
C GLN A 172 -22.65 2.08 -4.04
N GLU A 173 -21.95 3.03 -4.67
CA GLU A 173 -22.46 3.75 -5.84
C GLU A 173 -22.60 2.85 -7.08
N MET A 174 -21.76 1.81 -7.20
CA MET A 174 -21.89 0.78 -8.23
C MET A 174 -23.05 -0.20 -7.98
N GLY A 175 -23.73 -0.07 -6.85
CA GLY A 175 -24.88 -0.89 -6.47
C GLY A 175 -24.51 -2.23 -5.84
N PHE A 176 -23.31 -2.37 -5.26
CA PHE A 176 -22.91 -3.60 -4.58
C PHE A 176 -23.48 -3.67 -3.17
N HIS A 177 -23.84 -4.89 -2.77
CA HIS A 177 -24.28 -5.20 -1.40
C HIS A 177 -23.05 -5.37 -0.50
N THR A 178 -22.61 -4.30 0.17
CA THR A 178 -21.35 -4.28 0.94
C THR A 178 -21.54 -4.66 2.40
N ILE A 179 -20.62 -5.48 2.92
CA ILE A 179 -20.43 -5.78 4.35
C ILE A 179 -19.11 -5.16 4.75
N ILE A 180 -19.16 -4.09 5.55
CA ILE A 180 -18.00 -3.31 5.96
C ILE A 180 -17.52 -3.82 7.32
N SER A 181 -16.27 -4.28 7.41
CA SER A 181 -15.65 -4.65 8.68
C SER A 181 -14.12 -4.56 8.64
N SER A 182 -13.48 -4.81 9.80
CA SER A 182 -12.03 -4.79 9.92
C SER A 182 -11.37 -6.03 9.28
N ILE A 183 -10.04 -5.98 9.13
CA ILE A 183 -9.24 -7.12 8.64
C ILE A 183 -9.33 -8.31 9.61
N GLU A 184 -9.34 -8.05 10.91
CA GLU A 184 -9.41 -9.07 11.96
C GLU A 184 -10.75 -9.83 11.94
N GLU A 185 -11.82 -9.16 11.53
CA GLU A 185 -13.16 -9.74 11.41
C GLU A 185 -13.37 -10.52 10.09
N HIS A 186 -12.47 -10.37 9.10
CA HIS A 186 -12.63 -10.99 7.79
C HIS A 186 -12.87 -12.50 7.87
N SER A 187 -11.90 -13.28 8.39
CA SER A 187 -12.02 -14.73 8.47
C SER A 187 -13.17 -15.21 9.36
N PRO A 188 -13.42 -14.63 10.55
CA PRO A 188 -14.62 -14.95 11.34
C PRO A 188 -15.94 -14.76 10.59
N LEU A 189 -16.11 -13.62 9.90
CA LEU A 189 -17.32 -13.34 9.13
C LEU A 189 -17.43 -14.22 7.88
N TRP A 190 -16.31 -14.54 7.23
CA TRP A 190 -16.27 -15.49 6.11
C TRP A 190 -16.77 -16.86 6.55
N ARG A 191 -16.26 -17.43 7.65
CA ARG A 191 -16.69 -18.74 8.16
C ARG A 191 -18.17 -18.76 8.55
N LYS A 192 -18.69 -17.67 9.09
CA LYS A 192 -20.14 -17.48 9.38
C LYS A 192 -20.99 -17.29 8.11
N LYS A 193 -20.39 -17.25 6.93
CA LYS A 193 -21.07 -16.97 5.65
C LYS A 193 -21.80 -15.62 5.66
N SER A 194 -21.25 -14.61 6.34
CA SER A 194 -21.85 -13.28 6.37
C SER A 194 -21.72 -12.54 5.04
N TYR A 195 -20.74 -12.92 4.23
CA TYR A 195 -20.52 -12.45 2.85
C TYR A 195 -19.95 -13.58 1.97
N ASP A 196 -19.94 -13.37 0.66
CA ASP A 196 -19.71 -14.42 -0.33
C ASP A 196 -18.53 -14.12 -1.26
N ALA A 197 -18.08 -12.86 -1.30
CA ALA A 197 -16.95 -12.44 -2.11
C ALA A 197 -16.24 -11.22 -1.51
N PHE A 198 -15.00 -10.96 -1.97
CA PHE A 198 -14.24 -9.77 -1.64
C PHE A 198 -13.22 -9.46 -2.74
N PHE A 199 -12.86 -8.18 -2.86
CA PHE A 199 -11.74 -7.75 -3.68
C PHE A 199 -10.51 -7.51 -2.79
N THR A 200 -9.38 -8.06 -3.19
CA THR A 200 -8.10 -7.79 -2.55
C THR A 200 -6.93 -8.12 -3.48
N VAL A 201 -5.75 -7.63 -3.14
CA VAL A 201 -4.51 -7.95 -3.84
C VAL A 201 -4.14 -9.43 -3.60
N PRO A 202 -3.70 -10.21 -4.60
CA PRO A 202 -3.37 -11.63 -4.45
C PRO A 202 -2.39 -11.92 -3.32
N SER A 203 -1.31 -11.15 -3.21
CA SER A 203 -0.32 -11.29 -2.13
C SER A 203 -0.86 -10.95 -0.74
N VAL A 204 -1.87 -10.08 -0.64
CA VAL A 204 -2.58 -9.81 0.61
C VAL A 204 -3.46 -11.00 0.99
N ALA A 205 -4.23 -11.58 0.04
CA ALA A 205 -5.02 -12.78 0.28
C ALA A 205 -4.15 -13.96 0.76
N LEU A 206 -2.94 -14.10 0.22
CA LEU A 206 -1.97 -15.09 0.68
C LEU A 206 -1.44 -14.75 2.09
N ALA A 207 -1.05 -13.50 2.35
CA ALA A 207 -0.44 -13.07 3.60
C ALA A 207 -1.36 -13.28 4.80
N TYR A 208 -2.67 -13.02 4.63
CA TYR A 208 -3.70 -13.24 5.65
C TYR A 208 -4.36 -14.62 5.56
N GLN A 209 -3.87 -15.51 4.70
CA GLN A 209 -4.39 -16.87 4.47
C GLN A 209 -5.86 -16.91 3.97
N TRP A 210 -6.40 -15.80 3.47
CA TRP A 210 -7.77 -15.74 2.95
C TRP A 210 -7.96 -16.60 1.70
N SER A 211 -6.90 -16.75 0.90
CA SER A 211 -6.92 -17.64 -0.26
C SER A 211 -7.22 -19.10 0.09
N THR A 212 -6.81 -19.57 1.28
CA THR A 212 -7.05 -20.97 1.70
C THR A 212 -8.51 -21.26 2.03
N GLU A 213 -9.30 -20.22 2.30
CA GLU A 213 -10.71 -20.32 2.67
C GLU A 213 -11.65 -20.09 1.47
N THR A 214 -11.12 -19.61 0.32
CA THR A 214 -11.89 -19.27 -0.89
C THR A 214 -11.90 -20.41 -1.92
N ALA A 215 -12.94 -20.48 -2.74
CA ALA A 215 -13.05 -21.51 -3.79
C ALA A 215 -12.62 -20.99 -5.17
N TYR A 216 -12.86 -19.70 -5.45
CA TYR A 216 -12.60 -19.09 -6.75
C TYR A 216 -11.84 -17.78 -6.62
N TYR A 217 -11.02 -17.50 -7.63
CA TYR A 217 -10.42 -16.19 -7.86
C TYR A 217 -10.56 -15.78 -9.32
N SER A 218 -10.52 -14.49 -9.61
CA SER A 218 -10.48 -13.95 -10.97
C SER A 218 -9.14 -13.25 -11.22
N ASP A 219 -8.79 -13.07 -12.48
CA ASP A 219 -7.64 -12.26 -12.90
C ASP A 219 -8.03 -10.84 -13.33
N PHE A 220 -9.18 -10.40 -12.88
CA PHE A 220 -9.77 -9.12 -13.25
C PHE A 220 -9.34 -8.01 -12.29
N PRO A 221 -8.50 -7.04 -12.73
CA PRO A 221 -8.08 -5.92 -11.90
C PRO A 221 -9.24 -4.92 -11.73
N ALA A 222 -9.82 -4.87 -10.53
CA ALA A 222 -10.92 -3.96 -10.22
C ALA A 222 -10.42 -2.55 -9.85
N THR A 223 -9.37 -2.48 -9.04
CA THR A 223 -8.76 -1.25 -8.54
C THR A 223 -7.31 -1.54 -8.14
N MET A 224 -6.53 -0.51 -7.83
CA MET A 224 -5.15 -0.64 -7.38
C MET A 224 -5.04 -0.25 -5.91
N LEU A 225 -4.16 -0.89 -5.16
CA LEU A 225 -3.92 -0.57 -3.76
C LEU A 225 -2.60 0.20 -3.60
N PRO A 226 -2.64 1.54 -3.47
CA PRO A 226 -1.44 2.34 -3.19
C PRO A 226 -1.01 2.18 -1.73
N ALA A 227 0.28 2.35 -1.48
CA ALA A 227 0.90 2.32 -0.17
C ALA A 227 1.89 3.46 0.00
N CYS A 228 2.24 3.76 1.26
CA CYS A 228 3.30 4.70 1.60
C CYS A 228 4.14 4.22 2.78
N LEU A 229 5.34 4.77 2.87
CA LEU A 229 6.23 4.71 4.02
C LEU A 229 6.47 6.13 4.50
N VAL A 230 6.14 6.41 5.75
CA VAL A 230 6.27 7.75 6.33
C VAL A 230 6.95 7.73 7.70
N VAL A 231 7.62 8.82 8.03
CA VAL A 231 8.13 9.12 9.37
C VAL A 231 7.56 10.47 9.80
N SER A 232 7.23 10.66 11.07
CA SER A 232 6.76 11.96 11.56
C SER A 232 7.84 13.04 11.34
N ASN A 233 7.42 14.28 11.05
CA ASN A 233 8.36 15.40 10.97
C ASN A 233 9.15 15.56 12.27
N ALA A 234 8.51 15.30 13.42
CA ALA A 234 9.15 15.38 14.73
C ALA A 234 10.31 14.39 14.90
N ALA A 235 10.22 13.19 14.28
CA ALA A 235 11.30 12.21 14.31
C ALA A 235 12.32 12.42 13.19
N PHE A 236 11.89 12.92 12.02
CA PHE A 236 12.77 13.10 10.87
C PHE A 236 13.60 14.37 10.94
N ASP A 237 13.00 15.51 11.33
CA ASP A 237 13.68 16.83 11.25
C ASP A 237 14.90 16.96 12.15
N PRO A 238 14.97 16.35 13.36
CA PRO A 238 16.16 16.40 14.20
C PRO A 238 17.32 15.53 13.70
N LEU A 239 17.08 14.58 12.77
CA LEU A 239 18.17 13.71 12.29
C LEU A 239 19.29 14.52 11.63
N PRO A 240 20.57 14.15 11.83
CA PRO A 240 21.68 14.67 11.06
C PRO A 240 21.46 14.53 9.56
N THR A 241 22.00 15.45 8.76
CA THR A 241 21.79 15.45 7.30
C THR A 241 22.21 14.13 6.64
N GLU A 242 23.31 13.54 7.10
CA GLU A 242 23.80 12.26 6.59
C GLU A 242 22.81 11.13 6.87
N LEU A 243 22.26 11.04 8.09
CA LEU A 243 21.27 10.01 8.44
C LEU A 243 19.95 10.20 7.69
N LYS A 244 19.52 11.45 7.42
CA LYS A 244 18.38 11.74 6.53
C LYS A 244 18.60 11.19 5.13
N GLN A 245 19.77 11.43 4.55
CA GLN A 245 20.14 10.95 3.21
C GLN A 245 20.17 9.41 3.16
N ILE A 246 20.77 8.77 4.17
CA ILE A 246 20.79 7.31 4.28
C ILE A 246 19.36 6.75 4.35
N LEU A 247 18.52 7.29 5.23
CA LEU A 247 17.13 6.84 5.38
C LEU A 247 16.34 6.97 4.08
N GLN A 248 16.47 8.10 3.38
CA GLN A 248 15.82 8.36 2.09
C GLN A 248 16.32 7.41 0.99
N ALA A 249 17.63 7.21 0.89
CA ALA A 249 18.22 6.31 -0.11
C ALA A 249 17.81 4.86 0.13
N SER A 250 17.87 4.37 1.38
CA SER A 250 17.41 3.04 1.76
C SER A 250 15.91 2.86 1.53
N ALA A 251 15.10 3.90 1.80
CA ALA A 251 13.66 3.87 1.53
C ALA A 251 13.36 3.79 0.03
N ALA A 252 14.04 4.57 -0.81
CA ALA A 252 13.88 4.49 -2.27
C ALA A 252 14.23 3.10 -2.82
N LYS A 253 15.33 2.52 -2.36
CA LYS A 253 15.74 1.15 -2.70
C LYS A 253 14.68 0.12 -2.24
N PHE A 254 14.16 0.27 -1.03
CA PHE A 254 13.10 -0.58 -0.50
C PHE A 254 11.82 -0.49 -1.35
N MET A 255 11.35 0.73 -1.69
CA MET A 255 10.14 0.92 -2.49
C MET A 255 10.24 0.29 -3.88
N ASN A 256 11.39 0.46 -4.55
CA ASN A 256 11.63 -0.16 -5.84
C ASN A 256 11.59 -1.69 -5.73
N ARG A 257 12.33 -2.24 -4.76
CA ARG A 257 12.36 -3.69 -4.54
C ARG A 257 11.00 -4.26 -4.14
N PHE A 258 10.26 -3.54 -3.31
CA PHE A 258 8.91 -3.93 -2.92
C PHE A 258 7.96 -3.99 -4.12
N ASN A 259 7.99 -2.98 -5.00
CA ASN A 259 7.19 -2.98 -6.24
C ASN A 259 7.53 -4.20 -7.13
N GLU A 260 8.82 -4.51 -7.31
CA GLU A 260 9.26 -5.66 -8.11
C GLU A 260 8.76 -6.99 -7.51
N ILE A 261 9.02 -7.23 -6.22
CA ILE A 261 8.64 -8.47 -5.53
C ILE A 261 7.13 -8.64 -5.51
N SER A 262 6.37 -7.57 -5.21
CA SER A 262 4.91 -7.64 -5.18
C SER A 262 4.34 -7.96 -6.56
N THR A 263 4.90 -7.39 -7.64
CA THR A 263 4.49 -7.70 -9.01
C THR A 263 4.73 -9.17 -9.33
N GLN A 264 5.96 -9.65 -9.11
CA GLN A 264 6.33 -11.04 -9.39
C GLN A 264 5.48 -12.05 -8.59
N LEU A 265 5.21 -11.74 -7.33
CA LEU A 265 4.41 -12.60 -6.46
C LEU A 265 2.94 -12.63 -6.93
N ASP A 266 2.33 -11.48 -7.17
CA ASP A 266 0.94 -11.40 -7.62
C ASP A 266 0.75 -12.11 -8.97
N GLU A 267 1.66 -11.92 -9.92
CA GLU A 267 1.65 -12.62 -11.20
C GLU A 267 1.77 -14.14 -11.02
N ALA A 268 2.70 -14.60 -10.20
CA ALA A 268 2.87 -16.02 -9.92
C ALA A 268 1.62 -16.64 -9.26
N LEU A 269 0.98 -15.92 -8.33
CA LEU A 269 -0.22 -16.36 -7.65
C LEU A 269 -1.39 -16.52 -8.64
N VAL A 270 -1.65 -15.51 -9.45
CA VAL A 270 -2.75 -15.51 -10.43
C VAL A 270 -2.47 -16.47 -11.59
N ASN A 271 -1.20 -16.65 -11.99
CA ASN A 271 -0.82 -17.51 -13.11
C ASN A 271 -0.53 -18.97 -12.71
N GLY A 272 -1.12 -19.46 -11.63
CA GLY A 272 -1.17 -20.89 -11.32
C GLY A 272 -0.81 -21.30 -9.89
N LEU A 273 -0.21 -20.44 -9.05
CA LEU A 273 0.04 -20.83 -7.65
C LEU A 273 -1.26 -21.01 -6.87
N PHE A 274 -2.26 -20.15 -7.08
CA PHE A 274 -3.59 -20.33 -6.46
C PHE A 274 -4.25 -21.63 -6.92
N GLU A 275 -4.13 -22.01 -8.18
CA GLU A 275 -4.68 -23.29 -8.69
C GLU A 275 -3.99 -24.48 -8.03
N LYS A 276 -2.66 -24.42 -7.82
CA LYS A 276 -1.91 -25.42 -7.06
C LYS A 276 -2.31 -25.51 -5.58
N GLN A 277 -2.86 -24.43 -5.04
CA GLN A 277 -3.44 -24.40 -3.68
C GLN A 277 -4.91 -24.86 -3.64
N GLY A 278 -5.49 -25.22 -4.78
CA GLY A 278 -6.85 -25.74 -4.87
C GLY A 278 -7.93 -24.72 -5.22
N LEU A 279 -7.58 -23.44 -5.44
CA LEU A 279 -8.54 -22.46 -5.94
C LEU A 279 -8.81 -22.69 -7.43
N LYS A 280 -9.99 -22.32 -7.87
CA LYS A 280 -10.38 -22.36 -9.28
C LYS A 280 -10.36 -20.97 -9.88
N ARG A 281 -9.70 -20.82 -11.03
CA ARG A 281 -9.74 -19.56 -11.77
C ARG A 281 -11.11 -19.37 -12.39
N ALA A 282 -11.81 -18.31 -12.02
CA ALA A 282 -13.06 -17.90 -12.63
C ALA A 282 -12.73 -16.96 -13.80
N SER A 283 -13.00 -17.42 -15.03
CA SER A 283 -12.89 -16.57 -16.21
C SER A 283 -13.90 -15.44 -16.13
N VAL A 284 -13.43 -14.20 -16.32
CA VAL A 284 -14.27 -13.01 -16.35
C VAL A 284 -14.63 -12.69 -17.79
N PRO A 285 -15.92 -12.80 -18.19
CA PRO A 285 -16.36 -12.46 -19.54
C PRO A 285 -16.03 -11.01 -19.90
N PRO A 286 -15.72 -10.71 -21.17
CA PRO A 286 -15.47 -9.35 -21.63
C PRO A 286 -16.62 -8.38 -21.29
N GLU A 287 -17.85 -8.85 -21.32
CA GLU A 287 -19.07 -8.11 -21.00
C GLU A 287 -19.08 -7.67 -19.53
N LEU A 288 -18.80 -8.58 -18.59
CA LEU A 288 -18.68 -8.24 -17.17
C LEU A 288 -17.60 -7.21 -16.94
N ARG A 289 -16.43 -7.37 -17.58
CA ARG A 289 -15.31 -6.44 -17.48
C ARG A 289 -15.71 -5.04 -17.98
N ALA A 290 -16.35 -4.96 -19.15
CA ALA A 290 -16.81 -3.72 -19.73
C ALA A 290 -17.86 -3.02 -18.87
N GLU A 291 -18.86 -3.77 -18.37
CA GLU A 291 -19.91 -3.24 -17.50
C GLU A 291 -19.35 -2.75 -16.16
N PHE A 292 -18.38 -3.48 -15.57
CA PHE A 292 -17.74 -3.07 -14.34
C PHE A 292 -17.02 -1.72 -14.51
N TYR A 293 -16.20 -1.58 -15.56
CA TYR A 293 -15.47 -0.33 -15.81
C TYR A 293 -16.41 0.83 -16.13
N ALA A 294 -17.50 0.57 -16.86
CA ALA A 294 -18.52 1.56 -17.12
C ALA A 294 -19.25 1.99 -15.83
N ALA A 295 -19.58 1.03 -14.94
CA ALA A 295 -20.17 1.31 -13.65
C ALA A 295 -19.21 2.10 -12.74
N ALA A 296 -17.94 1.71 -12.69
CA ALA A 296 -16.90 2.43 -11.95
C ALA A 296 -16.70 3.86 -12.46
N LYS A 297 -16.75 4.06 -13.79
CA LYS A 297 -16.71 5.42 -14.35
C LYS A 297 -17.91 6.26 -13.91
N ARG A 298 -19.14 5.73 -14.03
CA ARG A 298 -20.35 6.44 -13.56
C ARG A 298 -20.28 6.77 -12.07
N ALA A 299 -19.77 5.83 -11.24
CA ALA A 299 -19.60 6.06 -9.81
C ALA A 299 -18.61 7.22 -9.55
N ARG A 300 -17.46 7.26 -10.24
CA ARG A 300 -16.50 8.37 -10.13
C ARG A 300 -17.13 9.69 -10.55
N ASP A 301 -17.85 9.72 -11.69
CA ASP A 301 -18.48 10.92 -12.21
C ASP A 301 -19.54 11.48 -11.24
N LYS A 302 -20.33 10.58 -10.63
CA LYS A 302 -21.39 10.96 -9.67
C LYS A 302 -20.85 11.40 -8.32
N LEU A 303 -19.86 10.68 -7.79
CA LEU A 303 -19.26 11.00 -6.49
C LEU A 303 -18.34 12.23 -6.57
N GLY A 304 -17.72 12.48 -7.71
CA GLY A 304 -16.96 13.68 -8.02
C GLY A 304 -16.03 14.14 -6.88
N ALA A 305 -16.28 15.36 -6.39
CA ALA A 305 -15.44 15.99 -5.35
C ALA A 305 -15.44 15.25 -4.00
N ALA A 306 -16.39 14.35 -3.73
CA ALA A 306 -16.38 13.52 -2.52
C ALA A 306 -15.23 12.49 -2.53
N LEU A 307 -14.84 12.03 -3.72
CA LEU A 307 -13.70 11.12 -3.88
C LEU A 307 -12.38 11.90 -4.00
N ILE A 308 -12.32 12.83 -4.94
CA ILE A 308 -11.11 13.53 -5.35
C ILE A 308 -11.46 14.90 -5.93
N ALA A 309 -10.58 15.89 -5.76
CA ALA A 309 -10.76 17.20 -6.36
C ALA A 309 -10.86 17.09 -7.90
N PRO A 310 -11.87 17.70 -8.56
CA PRO A 310 -12.09 17.56 -10.00
C PRO A 310 -10.87 17.96 -10.85
N ALA A 311 -10.15 19.02 -10.45
CA ALA A 311 -8.93 19.46 -11.13
C ALA A 311 -7.82 18.40 -11.07
N LEU A 312 -7.70 17.67 -9.95
CA LEU A 312 -6.74 16.58 -9.81
C LEU A 312 -7.14 15.39 -10.69
N LEU A 313 -8.43 15.01 -10.71
CA LEU A 313 -8.92 13.94 -11.57
C LEU A 313 -8.62 14.23 -13.04
N SER A 314 -8.94 15.43 -13.54
CA SER A 314 -8.63 15.85 -14.90
C SER A 314 -7.13 15.79 -15.21
N SER A 315 -6.29 16.20 -14.26
CA SER A 315 -4.84 16.13 -14.39
C SER A 315 -4.35 14.67 -14.49
N VAL A 316 -4.90 13.77 -13.66
CA VAL A 316 -4.59 12.34 -13.67
C VAL A 316 -5.02 11.69 -14.99
N GLU A 317 -6.22 11.98 -15.48
CA GLU A 317 -6.71 11.46 -16.77
C GLU A 317 -5.83 11.91 -17.94
N LYS A 318 -5.35 13.16 -17.90
CA LYS A 318 -4.38 13.66 -18.89
C LYS A 318 -3.06 12.90 -18.82
N MET A 319 -2.49 12.71 -17.61
CA MET A 319 -1.25 11.94 -17.42
C MET A 319 -1.39 10.51 -17.95
N LEU A 320 -2.53 9.87 -17.70
CA LEU A 320 -2.81 8.52 -18.20
C LEU A 320 -2.91 8.49 -19.73
N GLY A 321 -3.55 9.50 -20.33
CA GLY A 321 -3.61 9.64 -21.78
C GLY A 321 -2.21 9.75 -22.41
N GLU A 322 -1.35 10.59 -21.85
CA GLU A 322 0.05 10.75 -22.27
C GLU A 322 0.84 9.42 -22.17
N PHE A 323 0.74 8.74 -21.02
CA PHE A 323 1.42 7.46 -20.81
C PHE A 323 0.98 6.37 -21.78
N ARG A 324 -0.34 6.24 -21.99
CA ARG A 324 -0.92 5.27 -22.94
C ARG A 324 -0.52 5.55 -24.37
N GLN A 325 -0.44 6.82 -24.77
CA GLN A 325 0.03 7.23 -26.11
C GLN A 325 1.50 6.85 -26.30
N GLN A 326 2.39 7.20 -25.37
CA GLN A 326 3.82 6.86 -25.42
C GLN A 326 4.04 5.35 -25.55
N ARG A 327 3.28 4.53 -24.83
CA ARG A 327 3.38 3.06 -24.92
C ARG A 327 2.93 2.53 -26.29
N ARG A 328 1.85 3.07 -26.87
CA ARG A 328 1.39 2.68 -28.22
C ARG A 328 2.43 3.01 -29.28
N GLU A 329 3.10 4.13 -29.16
CA GLU A 329 4.17 4.55 -30.08
C GLU A 329 5.41 3.67 -29.95
N ALA A 330 5.78 3.29 -28.71
CA ALA A 330 6.90 2.38 -28.46
C ALA A 330 6.66 0.96 -28.99
N THR A 331 5.40 0.47 -28.98
CA THR A 331 5.03 -0.87 -29.48
C THR A 331 4.98 -0.92 -31.02
N LYS A 332 4.88 0.22 -31.68
CA LYS A 332 4.86 0.32 -33.17
C LYS A 332 6.26 0.40 -33.80
N ARG A 333 7.29 0.59 -33.00
CA ARG A 333 8.71 0.59 -33.39
C ARG A 333 9.35 -0.77 -33.13
#